data_e086af2d268e0ea7d7b50e5a39c45b57
#
_entry.id   e086af2d268e0ea7d7b50e5a39c45b57
#
_cell.length_a   1.000
_cell.length_b   1.000
_cell.length_c   1.000
_cell.angle_alpha   90.00
_cell.angle_beta   90.00
_cell.angle_gamma   90.00
#
_symmetry.space_group_name_H-M   'P 1'
#
loop_
_entity.id
_entity.type
_entity.pdbx_description
1 polymer ?
#
loop_
_entity_poly.entity_id
_entity_poly.type
_entity_poly.pdbx_seq_one_letter_code
_entity_poly.pdbx_strand_id
1 'polypeptide(L)'
;MEIKLLMVFLACLLSSINNRGEAASCSLENIVVKQTATGGWAHGQPEYAVTVSNMCGCPQSGVQVACDGFDTTLAVDPAKLRPAAGGNLCLVNSGDPVVQGHDITFSYAWSSQFKFTPVSSTVKC
;
A
#
# COMPACT_ATOMS: atom_id res chain seq x y z
N MET A 1 -37.43 28.62 -15.66
CA MET A 1 -36.01 28.49 -16.01
C MET A 1 -35.08 28.72 -14.86
N GLU A 2 -35.29 29.75 -14.06
CA GLU A 2 -34.45 30.02 -12.90
C GLU A 2 -34.47 28.94 -11.84
N ILE A 3 -35.61 28.30 -11.65
CA ILE A 3 -35.79 27.19 -10.71
C ILE A 3 -34.93 25.99 -11.10
N LYS A 4 -34.79 25.68 -12.38
CA LYS A 4 -33.93 24.59 -12.85
C LYS A 4 -32.45 24.86 -12.60
N LEU A 5 -32.02 26.08 -12.76
CA LEU A 5 -30.67 26.52 -12.49
C LEU A 5 -30.31 26.37 -10.99
N LEU A 6 -31.24 26.75 -10.11
CA LEU A 6 -31.10 26.60 -8.69
C LEU A 6 -30.96 25.13 -8.27
N MET A 7 -31.73 24.25 -8.88
CA MET A 7 -31.65 22.82 -8.58
C MET A 7 -30.33 22.21 -9.00
N VAL A 8 -29.79 22.60 -10.14
CA VAL A 8 -28.49 22.15 -10.60
C VAL A 8 -27.38 22.61 -9.66
N PHE A 9 -27.49 23.82 -9.16
CA PHE A 9 -26.55 24.37 -8.18
C PHE A 9 -26.54 23.60 -6.87
N LEU A 10 -27.71 23.26 -6.38
CA LEU A 10 -27.84 22.46 -5.16
C LEU A 10 -27.25 21.07 -5.33
N ALA A 11 -27.45 20.44 -6.48
CA ALA A 11 -26.91 19.14 -6.77
C ALA A 11 -25.37 19.16 -6.76
N CYS A 12 -24.76 20.19 -7.29
CA CYS A 12 -23.30 20.33 -7.26
C CYS A 12 -22.76 20.49 -5.84
N LEU A 13 -23.44 21.25 -5.00
CA LEU A 13 -23.06 21.42 -3.61
C LEU A 13 -23.14 20.13 -2.81
N LEU A 14 -24.20 19.36 -3.04
CA LEU A 14 -24.36 18.05 -2.40
C LEU A 14 -23.29 17.06 -2.85
N SER A 15 -22.92 17.08 -4.12
CA SER A 15 -21.83 16.26 -4.62
C SER A 15 -20.50 16.60 -3.95
N SER A 16 -20.22 17.86 -3.72
CA SER A 16 -19.01 18.29 -3.02
C SER A 16 -18.97 17.78 -1.58
N ILE A 17 -20.10 17.80 -0.89
CA ILE A 17 -20.20 17.29 0.47
C ILE A 17 -19.99 15.77 0.50
N ASN A 18 -20.55 15.05 -0.46
CA ASN A 18 -20.36 13.61 -0.58
C ASN A 18 -18.90 13.25 -0.86
N ASN A 19 -18.20 14.04 -1.63
CA ASN A 19 -16.78 13.84 -1.89
C ASN A 19 -15.93 13.94 -0.63
N ARG A 20 -16.31 14.80 0.31
CA ARG A 20 -15.65 14.88 1.61
C ARG A 20 -15.84 13.58 2.41
N GLY A 21 -17.03 13.00 2.37
CA GLY A 21 -17.30 11.72 3.01
C GLY A 21 -16.47 10.60 2.42
N GLU A 22 -16.30 10.60 1.09
CA GLU A 22 -15.47 9.61 0.41
C GLU A 22 -13.99 9.75 0.77
N ALA A 23 -13.48 10.96 0.96
CA ALA A 23 -12.09 11.21 1.34
C ALA A 23 -11.75 10.59 2.70
N ALA A 24 -12.75 10.42 3.59
CA ALA A 24 -12.56 9.76 4.88
C ALA A 24 -12.71 8.23 4.80
N SER A 25 -13.00 7.69 3.62
CA SER A 25 -13.29 6.26 3.42
C SER A 25 -12.08 5.51 2.88
N CYS A 26 -10.92 5.69 3.49
CA CYS A 26 -9.75 4.93 3.13
C CYS A 26 -9.94 3.45 3.46
N SER A 27 -9.36 2.58 2.66
CA SER A 27 -9.47 1.14 2.82
C SER A 27 -8.17 0.44 2.43
N LEU A 28 -8.12 -0.86 2.65
CA LEU A 28 -6.98 -1.68 2.24
C LEU A 28 -6.68 -1.55 0.74
N GLU A 29 -7.68 -1.30 -0.10
CA GLU A 29 -7.51 -1.12 -1.54
C GLU A 29 -6.61 0.07 -1.89
N ASN A 30 -6.44 1.00 -0.98
CA ASN A 30 -5.57 2.16 -1.16
C ASN A 30 -4.09 1.84 -0.90
N ILE A 31 -3.78 0.67 -0.35
CA ILE A 31 -2.41 0.18 -0.24
C ILE A 31 -2.05 -0.46 -1.57
N VAL A 32 -1.07 0.13 -2.25
CA VAL A 32 -0.64 -0.31 -3.58
C VAL A 32 0.81 -0.78 -3.49
N VAL A 33 1.09 -1.96 -4.01
CA VAL A 33 2.44 -2.52 -4.08
C VAL A 33 2.87 -2.55 -5.54
N LYS A 34 4.00 -1.92 -5.84
CA LYS A 34 4.60 -1.92 -7.17
C LYS A 34 5.99 -2.52 -7.11
N GLN A 35 6.34 -3.29 -8.12
CA GLN A 35 7.67 -3.87 -8.25
C GLN A 35 8.24 -3.60 -9.63
N THR A 36 9.56 -3.37 -9.67
CA THR A 36 10.30 -3.21 -10.92
C THR A 36 11.61 -3.96 -10.83
N ALA A 37 12.03 -4.58 -11.94
CA ALA A 37 13.37 -5.11 -12.05
C ALA A 37 14.34 -3.95 -12.11
N THR A 38 15.38 -3.96 -11.28
CA THR A 38 16.37 -2.88 -11.24
C THR A 38 17.41 -2.99 -12.36
N GLY A 39 17.54 -4.16 -12.97
CA GLY A 39 18.62 -4.49 -13.90
C GLY A 39 19.90 -4.96 -13.20
N GLY A 40 19.93 -4.90 -11.88
CA GLY A 40 21.04 -5.38 -11.07
C GLY A 40 20.90 -6.84 -10.66
N TRP A 41 21.97 -7.35 -10.07
CA TRP A 41 22.07 -8.72 -9.58
C TRP A 41 22.67 -8.69 -8.18
N ALA A 42 22.18 -9.56 -7.32
CA ALA A 42 22.75 -9.77 -6.00
C ALA A 42 22.68 -11.27 -5.69
N HIS A 43 23.79 -11.80 -5.16
CA HIS A 43 23.91 -13.22 -4.83
C HIS A 43 23.55 -14.15 -6.00
N GLY A 44 23.87 -13.72 -7.23
CA GLY A 44 23.60 -14.51 -8.44
C GLY A 44 22.14 -14.51 -8.90
N GLN A 45 21.30 -13.62 -8.34
CA GLN A 45 19.89 -13.54 -8.67
C GLN A 45 19.51 -12.12 -9.12
N PRO A 46 18.51 -11.99 -10.00
CA PRO A 46 18.03 -10.67 -10.40
C PRO A 46 17.43 -9.91 -9.22
N GLU A 47 17.64 -8.59 -9.21
CA GLU A 47 17.17 -7.71 -8.15
C GLU A 47 15.87 -7.01 -8.55
N TYR A 48 14.96 -6.91 -7.59
CA TYR A 48 13.70 -6.20 -7.75
C TYR A 48 13.55 -5.13 -6.67
N ALA A 49 13.08 -3.97 -7.08
CA ALA A 49 12.71 -2.88 -6.17
C ALA A 49 11.20 -2.88 -5.93
N VAL A 50 10.81 -2.76 -4.67
CA VAL A 50 9.41 -2.78 -4.26
C VAL A 50 9.07 -1.45 -3.60
N THR A 51 7.90 -0.91 -3.94
CA THR A 51 7.36 0.30 -3.34
C THR A 51 5.96 0.01 -2.83
N VAL A 52 5.74 0.26 -1.54
CA VAL A 52 4.43 0.15 -0.90
C VAL A 52 3.94 1.57 -0.63
N SER A 53 2.82 1.93 -1.22
CA SER A 53 2.25 3.28 -1.13
C SER A 53 0.87 3.24 -0.52
N ASN A 54 0.55 4.25 0.29
CA ASN A 54 -0.82 4.51 0.72
C ASN A 54 -1.37 5.64 -0.13
N MET A 55 -2.35 5.34 -0.99
CA MET A 55 -2.93 6.28 -1.92
C MET A 55 -4.12 7.05 -1.34
N CYS A 56 -4.24 7.09 -0.02
CA CYS A 56 -5.34 7.75 0.67
C CYS A 56 -4.81 8.59 1.81
N GLY A 57 -5.53 9.65 2.19
CA GLY A 57 -5.07 10.62 3.18
C GLY A 57 -5.02 10.10 4.61
N CYS A 58 -5.71 9.00 4.92
CA CYS A 58 -5.71 8.43 6.26
C CYS A 58 -4.57 7.43 6.41
N PRO A 59 -3.73 7.54 7.45
CA PRO A 59 -2.67 6.56 7.70
C PRO A 59 -3.22 5.15 7.89
N GLN A 60 -2.47 4.16 7.45
CA GLN A 60 -2.82 2.75 7.65
C GLN A 60 -1.67 2.05 8.34
N SER A 61 -1.93 1.47 9.51
CA SER A 61 -0.94 0.74 10.31
C SER A 61 -1.21 -0.75 10.29
N GLY A 62 -0.24 -1.53 10.75
CA GLY A 62 -0.35 -2.98 10.79
C GLY A 62 -0.55 -3.57 9.40
N VAL A 63 0.02 -2.94 8.37
CA VAL A 63 -0.16 -3.40 6.98
C VAL A 63 0.52 -4.75 6.81
N GLN A 64 -0.25 -5.75 6.41
CA GLN A 64 0.23 -7.08 6.10
C GLN A 64 -0.02 -7.40 4.63
N VAL A 65 0.95 -8.02 4.01
CA VAL A 65 0.86 -8.48 2.63
C VAL A 65 1.12 -9.98 2.57
N ALA A 66 0.49 -10.65 1.62
CA ALA A 66 0.85 -12.03 1.31
C ALA A 66 2.28 -12.04 0.76
N CYS A 67 3.09 -12.99 1.19
CA CYS A 67 4.49 -13.07 0.78
C CYS A 67 4.96 -14.53 0.72
N ASP A 68 4.21 -15.36 0.03
CA ASP A 68 4.48 -16.80 -0.05
C ASP A 68 5.91 -17.06 -0.54
N GLY A 69 6.65 -17.85 0.21
CA GLY A 69 8.02 -18.21 -0.13
C GLY A 69 9.07 -17.20 0.28
N PHE A 70 8.69 -16.07 0.81
CA PHE A 70 9.63 -15.07 1.33
C PHE A 70 10.20 -15.54 2.68
N ASP A 71 11.49 -15.37 2.88
CA ASP A 71 12.12 -15.64 4.16
C ASP A 71 13.26 -14.65 4.46
N THR A 72 13.79 -14.74 5.67
CA THR A 72 14.82 -13.81 6.17
C THR A 72 16.16 -13.95 5.46
N THR A 73 16.39 -15.02 4.71
CA THR A 73 17.63 -15.20 3.96
C THR A 73 17.76 -14.27 2.77
N LEU A 74 16.66 -13.61 2.38
CA LEU A 74 16.64 -12.68 1.26
C LEU A 74 17.26 -11.32 1.59
N ALA A 75 17.74 -11.12 2.82
CA ALA A 75 18.48 -9.94 3.25
C ALA A 75 17.73 -8.61 3.05
N VAL A 76 16.40 -8.64 3.15
CA VAL A 76 15.58 -7.42 3.16
C VAL A 76 15.64 -6.81 4.56
N ASP A 77 15.70 -5.48 4.64
CA ASP A 77 15.65 -4.76 5.91
C ASP A 77 14.37 -5.15 6.66
N PRO A 78 14.46 -5.78 7.84
CA PRO A 78 13.27 -6.22 8.57
C PRO A 78 12.40 -5.07 9.08
N ALA A 79 12.93 -3.87 9.16
CA ALA A 79 12.12 -2.68 9.46
C ALA A 79 11.16 -2.34 8.31
N LYS A 80 11.46 -2.76 7.10
CA LYS A 80 10.64 -2.50 5.90
C LYS A 80 9.66 -3.64 5.62
N LEU A 81 10.14 -4.87 5.69
CA LEU A 81 9.35 -6.06 5.44
C LEU A 81 9.92 -7.22 6.24
N ARG A 82 9.09 -7.90 6.99
CA ARG A 82 9.50 -9.09 7.74
C ARG A 82 8.36 -10.10 7.80
N PRO A 83 8.68 -11.39 7.89
CA PRO A 83 7.65 -12.41 8.08
C PRO A 83 6.84 -12.15 9.34
N ALA A 84 5.51 -12.26 9.21
CA ALA A 84 4.60 -12.22 10.35
C ALA A 84 4.31 -13.64 10.83
N ALA A 85 3.67 -13.75 12.00
CA ALA A 85 3.26 -15.05 12.52
C ALA A 85 2.31 -15.72 11.52
N GLY A 86 2.54 -17.01 11.21
CA GLY A 86 1.72 -17.76 10.28
C GLY A 86 2.36 -18.10 8.94
N GLY A 87 3.55 -17.58 8.64
CA GLY A 87 4.41 -18.05 7.55
C GLY A 87 4.12 -17.52 6.15
N ASN A 88 2.89 -17.16 5.82
CA ASN A 88 2.52 -16.70 4.48
C ASN A 88 2.24 -15.19 4.41
N LEU A 89 2.40 -14.50 5.52
CA LEU A 89 2.17 -13.06 5.62
C LEU A 89 3.45 -12.36 6.06
N CYS A 90 3.64 -11.15 5.52
CA CYS A 90 4.72 -10.27 5.93
C CYS A 90 4.17 -8.96 6.45
N LEU A 91 4.84 -8.40 7.45
CA LEU A 91 4.50 -7.12 8.05
C LEU A 91 5.32 -6.02 7.38
N VAL A 92 4.65 -4.98 6.93
CA VAL A 92 5.25 -3.82 6.29
C VAL A 92 5.55 -2.75 7.33
N ASN A 93 6.71 -2.11 7.24
CA ASN A 93 7.10 -0.96 8.06
C ASN A 93 7.04 -1.25 9.58
N SER A 94 7.32 -2.47 9.97
CA SER A 94 7.24 -2.94 11.38
C SER A 94 5.86 -2.75 12.00
N GLY A 95 4.81 -2.63 11.19
CA GLY A 95 3.45 -2.36 11.66
C GLY A 95 3.16 -0.88 11.90
N ASP A 96 4.14 -0.01 11.75
CA ASP A 96 3.96 1.44 11.89
C ASP A 96 3.11 1.99 10.72
N PRO A 97 2.48 3.17 10.89
CA PRO A 97 1.62 3.71 9.86
C PRO A 97 2.35 3.95 8.53
N VAL A 98 1.70 3.53 7.45
CA VAL A 98 2.08 3.90 6.09
C VAL A 98 1.28 5.14 5.73
N VAL A 99 1.95 6.23 5.42
CA VAL A 99 1.35 7.55 5.24
C VAL A 99 1.44 7.95 3.77
N GLN A 100 0.41 8.58 3.27
CA GLN A 100 0.38 9.10 1.91
C GLN A 100 1.58 10.02 1.66
N GLY A 101 2.28 9.80 0.55
CA GLY A 101 3.47 10.59 0.20
C GLY A 101 4.76 10.12 0.86
N HIS A 102 4.70 9.12 1.74
CA HIS A 102 5.86 8.55 2.42
C HIS A 102 5.92 7.04 2.18
N ASP A 103 6.26 6.67 0.95
CA ASP A 103 6.26 5.28 0.53
C ASP A 103 7.32 4.46 1.27
N ILE A 104 7.03 3.18 1.46
CA ILE A 104 7.98 2.22 1.99
C ILE A 104 8.66 1.53 0.82
N THR A 105 9.97 1.60 0.76
CA THR A 105 10.74 1.03 -0.34
C THR A 105 11.76 0.04 0.18
N PHE A 106 11.92 -1.07 -0.53
CA PHE A 106 12.96 -2.05 -0.27
C PHE A 106 13.30 -2.80 -1.56
N SER A 107 14.39 -3.54 -1.53
CA SER A 107 14.81 -4.37 -2.66
C SER A 107 15.14 -5.77 -2.17
N TYR A 108 14.97 -6.74 -3.05
CA TYR A 108 15.37 -8.12 -2.81
C TYR A 108 15.90 -8.71 -4.12
N ALA A 109 16.64 -9.81 -4.02
CA ALA A 109 17.11 -10.57 -5.16
C ALA A 109 16.61 -12.01 -5.04
N TRP A 110 15.96 -12.49 -6.08
CA TRP A 110 15.44 -13.87 -6.13
C TRP A 110 15.27 -14.28 -7.59
N SER A 111 15.10 -15.57 -7.82
CA SER A 111 14.96 -16.10 -9.18
C SER A 111 13.72 -15.58 -9.93
N SER A 112 12.67 -15.20 -9.18
CA SER A 112 11.45 -14.63 -9.73
C SER A 112 10.85 -13.66 -8.74
N GLN A 113 9.91 -12.83 -9.20
CA GLN A 113 9.23 -11.89 -8.31
C GLN A 113 8.29 -12.61 -7.35
N PHE A 114 8.31 -12.18 -6.09
CA PHE A 114 7.25 -12.52 -5.15
C PHE A 114 6.00 -11.72 -5.46
N LYS A 115 4.86 -12.30 -5.18
CA LYS A 115 3.58 -11.59 -5.33
C LYS A 115 3.15 -11.06 -3.97
N PHE A 116 3.38 -9.77 -3.74
CA PHE A 116 2.97 -9.13 -2.50
C PHE A 116 1.56 -8.55 -2.67
N THR A 117 0.58 -9.18 -2.06
CA THR A 117 -0.81 -8.73 -2.12
C THR A 117 -1.24 -8.23 -0.75
N PRO A 118 -1.73 -6.98 -0.63
CA PRO A 118 -2.25 -6.49 0.64
C PRO A 118 -3.37 -7.37 1.17
N VAL A 119 -3.33 -7.71 2.46
CA VAL A 119 -4.27 -8.62 3.10
C VAL A 119 -5.03 -7.93 4.22
N SER A 120 -4.36 -7.11 5.01
CA SER A 120 -5.01 -6.43 6.13
C SER A 120 -4.28 -5.14 6.50
N SER A 121 -5.01 -4.24 7.11
CA SER A 121 -4.48 -3.01 7.67
C SER A 121 -5.48 -2.43 8.66
N THR A 122 -5.03 -1.48 9.48
CA THR A 122 -5.90 -0.68 10.34
C THR A 122 -5.86 0.77 9.86
N VAL A 123 -7.00 1.25 9.38
CA VAL A 123 -7.13 2.63 8.89
C VAL A 123 -7.43 3.54 10.07
N LYS A 124 -6.73 4.69 10.15
CA LYS A 124 -6.98 5.73 11.16
C LYS A 124 -7.22 7.06 10.49
N CYS A 125 -8.47 7.44 10.39
CA CYS A 125 -8.87 8.76 9.90
C CYS A 125 -9.14 9.75 11.02
#